data_e8f37416ad1543c5c79a5bc288ffa8b4
#
_entry.id   e8f37416ad1543c5c79a5bc288ffa8b4
#
_cell.length_a   1.000
_cell.length_b   1.000
_cell.length_c   1.000
_cell.angle_alpha   90.00
_cell.angle_beta   90.00
_cell.angle_gamma   90.00
#
_symmetry.space_group_name_H-M   'P 1'
#
loop_
_entity.id
_entity.type
_entity.pdbx_description
1 polymer ?
#
loop_
_entity_poly.entity_id
_entity_poly.type
_entity_poly.pdbx_seq_one_letter_code
_entity_poly.pdbx_strand_id
1 'polypeptide(L)'
;MKIKYPIWLCLLFTIGWASVAHAKLNVVATTSDLGAIAREIGKDKVEVTSLAKPTEDPHFVDAKPSFIVKLNKADMLIEGGLHLEIGWLPNLVVGARNKKILAGENGYLVASARVPIIEVPATADRAMGDVHPMGNPHFMLDPINGKIVAAHICDRLCQIDAANCNYYKDNLNGFTKRMDLKLSEWQKMLEPFSGTKIVTYHKTFPYFVKRFNLNVVGELEPKPGIPPSPTHINNIIQMMKNDGVKLVIIEPFRERKTPEFVASQTGAKVVAFPIMAGGQKETEDYISLFDYTVNQIVSALKTKP
;
A
#
# COMPACT_ATOMS: atom_id res chain seq x y z
N MET A 1 -12.68 -69.70 54.07
CA MET A 1 -11.88 -69.53 52.86
C MET A 1 -12.20 -68.17 52.29
N LYS A 2 -11.33 -67.13 52.51
CA LYS A 2 -11.56 -65.74 52.05
C LYS A 2 -10.69 -65.52 50.82
N ILE A 3 -11.33 -65.35 49.65
CA ILE A 3 -10.66 -65.03 48.39
C ILE A 3 -10.47 -63.50 48.31
N LYS A 4 -9.17 -63.11 48.28
CA LYS A 4 -8.79 -61.68 48.05
C LYS A 4 -8.53 -61.49 46.57
N TYR A 5 -9.31 -60.59 45.92
CA TYR A 5 -9.04 -60.17 44.55
C TYR A 5 -8.07 -58.94 44.59
N PRO A 6 -7.00 -58.89 43.78
CA PRO A 6 -6.18 -57.72 43.66
C PRO A 6 -6.86 -56.72 42.74
N ILE A 7 -7.05 -55.48 43.20
CA ILE A 7 -7.52 -54.35 42.39
C ILE A 7 -6.30 -53.84 41.58
N TRP A 8 -6.32 -54.09 40.29
CA TRP A 8 -5.37 -53.44 39.38
C TRP A 8 -5.86 -52.04 39.06
N LEU A 9 -5.14 -51.02 39.57
CA LEU A 9 -5.38 -49.62 39.28
C LEU A 9 -4.72 -49.30 37.96
N CYS A 10 -5.48 -49.28 36.86
CA CYS A 10 -5.02 -48.77 35.55
C CYS A 10 -4.92 -47.25 35.61
N LEU A 11 -3.70 -46.72 35.80
CA LEU A 11 -3.40 -45.30 35.59
C LEU A 11 -3.42 -44.99 34.09
N LEU A 12 -4.53 -44.45 33.60
CA LEU A 12 -4.61 -43.86 32.25
C LEU A 12 -3.81 -42.55 32.22
N PHE A 13 -2.59 -42.61 31.68
CA PHE A 13 -1.80 -41.43 31.37
C PHE A 13 -2.41 -40.75 30.14
N THR A 14 -3.27 -39.76 30.36
CA THR A 14 -3.72 -38.85 29.30
C THR A 14 -2.55 -37.90 28.95
N ILE A 15 -1.81 -38.22 27.88
CA ILE A 15 -0.85 -37.32 27.28
C ILE A 15 -1.67 -36.19 26.66
N GLY A 16 -1.90 -35.12 27.41
CA GLY A 16 -2.44 -33.87 26.90
C GLY A 16 -1.45 -33.29 25.89
N TRP A 17 -1.81 -33.30 24.62
CA TRP A 17 -1.11 -32.49 23.64
C TRP A 17 -1.30 -31.02 24.03
N ALA A 18 -0.33 -30.47 24.75
CA ALA A 18 -0.20 -29.04 24.91
C ALA A 18 0.10 -28.46 23.53
N SER A 19 -0.90 -27.88 22.87
CA SER A 19 -0.69 -27.05 21.72
C SER A 19 0.25 -25.92 22.15
N VAL A 20 1.50 -25.96 21.68
CA VAL A 20 2.44 -24.86 21.87
C VAL A 20 1.85 -23.68 21.08
N ALA A 21 1.19 -22.77 21.80
CA ALA A 21 0.76 -21.51 21.20
C ALA A 21 2.04 -20.76 20.78
N HIS A 22 2.41 -20.83 19.53
CA HIS A 22 3.46 -19.98 18.97
C HIS A 22 2.99 -18.53 19.07
N ALA A 23 3.81 -17.69 19.70
CA ALA A 23 3.55 -16.25 19.73
C ALA A 23 3.50 -15.73 18.30
N LYS A 24 2.53 -14.85 18.01
CA LYS A 24 2.42 -14.21 16.70
C LYS A 24 3.67 -13.37 16.42
N LEU A 25 4.11 -13.35 15.17
CA LEU A 25 5.17 -12.44 14.75
C LEU A 25 4.66 -11.00 14.76
N ASN A 26 5.40 -10.09 15.39
CA ASN A 26 5.12 -8.65 15.34
C ASN A 26 5.65 -8.06 14.04
N VAL A 27 4.76 -7.73 13.12
CA VAL A 27 5.09 -7.10 11.84
C VAL A 27 4.73 -5.62 11.90
N VAL A 28 5.69 -4.76 11.61
CA VAL A 28 5.47 -3.32 11.46
C VAL A 28 5.61 -2.96 9.99
N ALA A 29 4.57 -2.36 9.41
CA ALA A 29 4.58 -1.83 8.05
C ALA A 29 4.59 -0.30 8.10
N THR A 30 5.27 0.36 7.18
CA THR A 30 5.28 1.83 7.11
C THR A 30 3.94 2.37 6.67
N THR A 31 3.29 1.73 5.69
CA THR A 31 1.99 2.13 5.14
C THR A 31 0.92 1.08 5.37
N SER A 32 -0.34 1.47 5.29
CA SER A 32 -1.45 0.57 5.61
C SER A 32 -1.78 -0.45 4.52
N ASP A 33 -1.45 -0.18 3.27
CA ASP A 33 -1.55 -1.12 2.15
C ASP A 33 -0.52 -2.25 2.25
N LEU A 34 0.74 -1.94 2.60
CA LEU A 34 1.75 -2.95 2.95
C LEU A 34 1.32 -3.78 4.16
N GLY A 35 0.77 -3.12 5.18
CA GLY A 35 0.19 -3.80 6.33
C GLY A 35 -1.00 -4.69 5.99
N ALA A 36 -1.86 -4.28 5.05
CA ALA A 36 -2.99 -5.07 4.59
C ALA A 36 -2.52 -6.36 3.90
N ILE A 37 -1.51 -6.27 3.03
CA ILE A 37 -0.92 -7.47 2.40
C ILE A 37 -0.24 -8.37 3.45
N ALA A 38 0.49 -7.80 4.41
CA ALA A 38 1.11 -8.59 5.48
C ALA A 38 0.06 -9.35 6.31
N ARG A 39 -1.08 -8.73 6.63
CA ARG A 39 -2.22 -9.39 7.29
C ARG A 39 -2.82 -10.49 6.43
N GLU A 40 -2.94 -10.26 5.13
CA GLU A 40 -3.48 -11.24 4.19
C GLU A 40 -2.62 -12.50 4.09
N ILE A 41 -1.29 -12.35 4.09
CA ILE A 41 -0.37 -13.48 4.00
C ILE A 41 -0.16 -14.16 5.36
N GLY A 42 -0.01 -13.37 6.42
CA GLY A 42 0.31 -13.89 7.76
C GLY A 42 -0.89 -14.38 8.55
N LYS A 43 -2.09 -13.82 8.29
CA LYS A 43 -3.36 -14.12 8.99
C LYS A 43 -3.18 -14.16 10.52
N ASP A 44 -3.57 -15.26 11.16
CA ASP A 44 -3.51 -15.47 12.61
C ASP A 44 -2.09 -15.67 13.18
N LYS A 45 -1.09 -15.85 12.32
CA LYS A 45 0.32 -16.02 12.70
C LYS A 45 1.08 -14.71 12.90
N VAL A 46 0.50 -13.59 12.49
CA VAL A 46 1.11 -12.27 12.61
C VAL A 46 0.22 -11.29 13.38
N GLU A 47 0.84 -10.34 14.03
CA GLU A 47 0.21 -9.11 14.53
C GLU A 47 0.80 -7.94 13.75
N VAL A 48 -0.03 -7.26 12.95
CA VAL A 48 0.44 -6.23 12.02
C VAL A 48 0.04 -4.85 12.48
N THR A 49 1.03 -3.98 12.65
CA THR A 49 0.85 -2.55 12.90
C THR A 49 1.33 -1.74 11.71
N SER A 50 0.49 -0.83 11.20
CA SER A 50 0.90 0.19 10.22
C SER A 50 1.24 1.50 10.96
N LEU A 51 2.32 2.19 10.54
CA LEU A 51 2.77 3.44 11.16
C LEU A 51 2.01 4.64 10.62
N ALA A 52 2.03 4.83 9.29
CA ALA A 52 1.24 5.85 8.61
C ALA A 52 -0.26 5.55 8.73
N LYS A 53 -1.05 6.58 8.97
CA LYS A 53 -2.50 6.46 8.87
C LYS A 53 -2.89 6.36 7.40
N PRO A 54 -3.95 5.61 7.06
CA PRO A 54 -4.37 5.44 5.67
C PRO A 54 -4.86 6.73 4.99
N THR A 55 -5.08 7.80 5.77
CA THR A 55 -5.57 9.11 5.30
C THR A 55 -4.52 10.21 5.37
N GLU A 56 -3.25 9.90 5.66
CA GLU A 56 -2.15 10.88 5.68
C GLU A 56 -1.18 10.68 4.53
N ASP A 57 -0.41 11.72 4.20
CA ASP A 57 0.62 11.64 3.17
C ASP A 57 1.78 10.78 3.66
N PRO A 58 2.10 9.64 3.01
CA PRO A 58 3.17 8.75 3.44
C PRO A 58 4.58 9.35 3.35
N HIS A 59 4.76 10.47 2.63
CA HIS A 59 6.03 11.21 2.60
C HIS A 59 6.27 11.99 3.90
N PHE A 60 5.19 12.42 4.58
CA PHE A 60 5.22 13.36 5.71
C PHE A 60 4.47 12.80 6.92
N VAL A 61 5.01 11.74 7.53
CA VAL A 61 4.42 11.11 8.71
C VAL A 61 5.06 11.68 9.98
N ASP A 62 4.24 12.07 10.95
CA ASP A 62 4.71 12.53 12.26
C ASP A 62 5.44 11.38 12.99
N ALA A 63 6.74 11.54 13.21
CA ALA A 63 7.59 10.57 13.89
C ALA A 63 7.30 10.54 15.41
N LYS A 64 6.34 9.73 15.84
CA LYS A 64 5.90 9.65 17.24
C LYS A 64 6.80 8.72 18.07
N PRO A 65 7.09 9.03 19.35
CA PRO A 65 7.82 8.14 20.25
C PRO A 65 7.20 6.74 20.36
N SER A 66 5.88 6.63 20.25
CA SER A 66 5.18 5.33 20.24
C SER A 66 5.57 4.42 19.07
N PHE A 67 6.03 4.98 17.96
CA PHE A 67 6.54 4.20 16.82
C PHE A 67 7.86 3.51 17.15
N ILE A 68 8.74 4.18 17.92
CA ILE A 68 9.98 3.58 18.42
C ILE A 68 9.68 2.34 19.25
N VAL A 69 8.66 2.39 20.12
CA VAL A 69 8.25 1.24 20.94
C VAL A 69 7.74 0.07 20.08
N LYS A 70 6.97 0.37 19.02
CA LYS A 70 6.49 -0.65 18.09
C LYS A 70 7.63 -1.30 17.31
N LEU A 71 8.54 -0.48 16.76
CA LEU A 71 9.72 -0.94 16.04
C LEU A 71 10.70 -1.73 16.93
N ASN A 72 10.85 -1.34 18.21
CA ASN A 72 11.67 -2.08 19.16
C ASN A 72 11.22 -3.54 19.35
N LYS A 73 9.89 -3.78 19.31
CA LYS A 73 9.28 -5.10 19.48
C LYS A 73 9.07 -5.86 18.17
N ALA A 74 9.35 -5.24 17.02
CA ALA A 74 9.09 -5.84 15.73
C ALA A 74 10.00 -7.05 15.46
N ASP A 75 9.43 -8.11 14.94
CA ASP A 75 10.15 -9.22 14.33
C ASP A 75 10.41 -8.95 12.84
N MET A 76 9.57 -8.12 12.22
CA MET A 76 9.70 -7.71 10.82
C MET A 76 9.26 -6.26 10.64
N LEU A 77 10.06 -5.49 9.88
CA LEU A 77 9.74 -4.17 9.35
C LEU A 77 9.57 -4.27 7.83
N ILE A 78 8.47 -3.74 7.32
CA ILE A 78 8.19 -3.62 5.88
C ILE A 78 8.15 -2.13 5.55
N GLU A 79 9.08 -1.65 4.73
CA GLU A 79 9.05 -0.29 4.18
C GLU A 79 8.76 -0.31 2.69
N GLY A 80 8.17 0.76 2.16
CA GLY A 80 7.97 0.95 0.72
C GLY A 80 9.30 1.07 -0.01
N GLY A 81 10.20 1.87 0.51
CA GLY A 81 11.47 2.20 -0.12
C GLY A 81 11.35 3.31 -1.17
N LEU A 82 12.36 3.43 -2.04
CA LEU A 82 12.43 4.48 -3.08
C LEU A 82 12.36 5.91 -2.49
N HIS A 83 12.89 6.09 -1.27
CA HIS A 83 12.87 7.33 -0.51
C HIS A 83 11.47 7.82 -0.07
N LEU A 84 10.42 6.98 -0.12
CA LEU A 84 9.09 7.37 0.34
C LEU A 84 9.11 7.80 1.82
N GLU A 85 9.80 7.04 2.66
CA GLU A 85 9.86 7.24 4.11
C GLU A 85 11.11 7.97 4.60
N ILE A 86 11.94 8.50 3.67
CA ILE A 86 13.28 9.04 4.00
C ILE A 86 13.24 10.16 5.04
N GLY A 87 12.15 10.95 5.07
CA GLY A 87 11.99 12.07 5.98
C GLY A 87 11.71 11.69 7.45
N TRP A 88 11.27 10.44 7.73
CA TRP A 88 10.79 10.10 9.06
C TRP A 88 11.21 8.72 9.58
N LEU A 89 11.30 7.67 8.75
CA LEU A 89 11.56 6.31 9.19
C LEU A 89 12.99 6.07 9.72
N PRO A 90 14.08 6.57 9.09
CA PRO A 90 15.45 6.22 9.49
C PRO A 90 15.74 6.51 10.96
N ASN A 91 15.34 7.68 11.46
CA ASN A 91 15.56 8.08 12.86
C ASN A 91 14.77 7.20 13.84
N LEU A 92 13.58 6.73 13.45
CA LEU A 92 12.75 5.82 14.25
C LEU A 92 13.41 4.44 14.37
N VAL A 93 13.96 3.91 13.26
CA VAL A 93 14.67 2.62 13.23
C VAL A 93 15.91 2.66 14.11
N VAL A 94 16.71 3.73 14.02
CA VAL A 94 17.87 3.94 14.91
C VAL A 94 17.44 4.01 16.37
N GLY A 95 16.40 4.80 16.67
CA GLY A 95 15.85 4.95 18.02
C GLY A 95 15.28 3.67 18.59
N ALA A 96 14.77 2.77 17.77
CA ALA A 96 14.20 1.50 18.18
C ALA A 96 15.23 0.52 18.76
N ARG A 97 16.51 0.63 18.39
CA ARG A 97 17.61 -0.24 18.87
C ARG A 97 17.32 -1.74 18.68
N ASN A 98 16.56 -2.09 17.66
CA ASN A 98 16.20 -3.46 17.34
C ASN A 98 17.06 -3.97 16.19
N LYS A 99 18.00 -4.86 16.49
CA LYS A 99 18.93 -5.40 15.48
C LYS A 99 18.23 -6.25 14.41
N LYS A 100 17.07 -6.85 14.73
CA LYS A 100 16.34 -7.72 13.78
C LYS A 100 15.87 -6.97 12.53
N ILE A 101 15.58 -5.67 12.65
CA ILE A 101 14.98 -4.84 11.60
C ILE A 101 15.95 -3.81 11.00
N LEU A 102 17.25 -4.01 11.16
CA LEU A 102 18.26 -3.19 10.49
C LEU A 102 18.42 -3.64 9.04
N ALA A 103 18.86 -2.71 8.19
CA ALA A 103 19.12 -3.00 6.78
C ALA A 103 20.10 -4.18 6.63
N GLY A 104 19.73 -5.16 5.81
CA GLY A 104 20.49 -6.41 5.60
C GLY A 104 20.06 -7.58 6.50
N GLU A 105 19.28 -7.33 7.54
CA GLU A 105 18.80 -8.38 8.44
C GLU A 105 17.52 -9.05 7.91
N ASN A 106 17.26 -10.28 8.39
CA ASN A 106 16.09 -11.05 7.97
C ASN A 106 14.75 -10.39 8.32
N GLY A 107 14.69 -9.59 9.37
CA GLY A 107 13.50 -8.84 9.77
C GLY A 107 13.30 -7.53 9.00
N TYR A 108 14.16 -7.17 8.04
CA TYR A 108 14.03 -5.95 7.26
C TYR A 108 13.64 -6.24 5.80
N LEU A 109 12.53 -5.69 5.34
CA LEU A 109 12.04 -5.87 3.98
C LEU A 109 11.74 -4.54 3.32
N VAL A 110 12.38 -4.30 2.18
CA VAL A 110 12.06 -3.19 1.25
C VAL A 110 11.10 -3.73 0.21
N ALA A 111 9.85 -3.28 0.24
CA ALA A 111 8.77 -3.82 -0.59
C ALA A 111 9.03 -3.61 -2.09
N SER A 112 9.63 -2.48 -2.47
CA SER A 112 9.96 -2.14 -3.86
C SER A 112 11.10 -2.96 -4.47
N ALA A 113 11.87 -3.73 -3.68
CA ALA A 113 13.11 -4.38 -4.16
C ALA A 113 12.91 -5.37 -5.33
N ARG A 114 11.69 -5.91 -5.50
CA ARG A 114 11.36 -6.84 -6.60
C ARG A 114 10.37 -6.26 -7.62
N VAL A 115 10.00 -5.00 -7.46
CA VAL A 115 8.98 -4.35 -8.28
C VAL A 115 9.64 -3.68 -9.50
N PRO A 116 9.05 -3.76 -10.71
CA PRO A 116 9.48 -2.97 -11.85
C PRO A 116 9.24 -1.49 -11.59
N ILE A 117 10.31 -0.73 -11.41
CA ILE A 117 10.25 0.70 -11.09
C ILE A 117 10.12 1.52 -12.37
N ILE A 118 9.24 2.52 -12.35
CA ILE A 118 9.02 3.47 -13.44
C ILE A 118 9.43 4.87 -13.02
N GLU A 119 9.56 5.77 -13.99
CA GLU A 119 9.90 7.19 -13.78
C GLU A 119 11.21 7.39 -12.98
N VAL A 120 12.23 6.56 -13.26
CA VAL A 120 13.58 6.81 -12.73
C VAL A 120 14.15 8.04 -13.45
N PRO A 121 14.39 9.16 -12.75
CA PRO A 121 14.86 10.37 -13.38
C PRO A 121 16.31 10.20 -13.86
N ALA A 122 16.65 10.78 -15.01
CA ALA A 122 18.04 10.79 -15.50
C ALA A 122 18.99 11.60 -14.58
N THR A 123 18.45 12.62 -13.93
CA THR A 123 19.14 13.45 -12.93
C THR A 123 18.17 13.78 -11.81
N ALA A 124 18.63 13.78 -10.57
CA ALA A 124 17.85 14.25 -9.43
C ALA A 124 18.50 15.53 -8.89
N ASP A 125 17.80 16.67 -9.07
CA ASP A 125 18.22 17.97 -8.60
C ASP A 125 17.14 18.52 -7.63
N ARG A 126 17.57 19.22 -6.58
CA ARG A 126 16.65 19.89 -5.63
C ARG A 126 15.73 20.91 -6.30
N ALA A 127 16.14 21.50 -7.43
CA ALA A 127 15.30 22.40 -8.23
C ALA A 127 14.08 21.69 -8.85
N MET A 128 14.06 20.35 -8.85
CA MET A 128 12.96 19.52 -9.35
C MET A 128 11.90 19.23 -8.28
N GLY A 129 12.03 19.76 -7.06
CA GLY A 129 11.16 19.47 -5.92
C GLY A 129 11.54 18.17 -5.21
N ASP A 130 10.59 17.53 -4.53
CA ASP A 130 10.80 16.27 -3.79
C ASP A 130 10.83 15.06 -4.74
N VAL A 131 11.74 15.11 -5.72
CA VAL A 131 11.91 14.04 -6.71
C VAL A 131 12.59 12.83 -6.06
N HIS A 132 12.01 11.66 -6.30
CA HIS A 132 12.55 10.38 -5.85
C HIS A 132 13.64 9.90 -6.83
N PRO A 133 14.94 9.92 -6.46
CA PRO A 133 16.04 9.62 -7.40
C PRO A 133 16.05 8.15 -7.85
N MET A 134 15.41 7.27 -7.10
CA MET A 134 15.31 5.83 -7.41
C MET A 134 14.05 5.46 -8.21
N GLY A 135 13.23 6.45 -8.61
CA GLY A 135 11.98 6.26 -9.34
C GLY A 135 10.74 6.48 -8.49
N ASN A 136 9.57 6.39 -9.11
CA ASN A 136 8.31 6.70 -8.47
C ASN A 136 7.96 5.70 -7.35
N PRO A 137 7.71 6.14 -6.10
CA PRO A 137 7.49 5.26 -4.95
C PRO A 137 6.05 4.75 -4.82
N HIS A 138 5.11 5.20 -5.64
CA HIS A 138 3.68 4.85 -5.53
C HIS A 138 3.33 3.54 -6.25
N PHE A 139 4.27 2.59 -6.26
CA PHE A 139 4.17 1.32 -7.00
C PHE A 139 3.03 0.43 -6.52
N MET A 140 2.55 0.60 -5.29
CA MET A 140 1.42 -0.14 -4.74
C MET A 140 0.08 0.17 -5.43
N LEU A 141 0.01 1.22 -6.25
CA LEU A 141 -1.16 1.52 -7.08
C LEU A 141 -1.23 0.72 -8.39
N ASP A 142 -0.36 -0.26 -8.59
CA ASP A 142 -0.54 -1.34 -9.58
C ASP A 142 -0.84 -2.67 -8.87
N PRO A 143 -2.02 -3.30 -9.12
CA PRO A 143 -2.38 -4.59 -8.52
C PRO A 143 -1.34 -5.71 -8.77
N ILE A 144 -0.64 -5.69 -9.92
CA ILE A 144 0.44 -6.66 -10.20
C ILE A 144 1.60 -6.47 -9.22
N ASN A 145 1.96 -5.23 -8.92
CA ASN A 145 3.01 -4.96 -7.93
C ASN A 145 2.60 -5.45 -6.53
N GLY A 146 1.31 -5.31 -6.17
CA GLY A 146 0.79 -5.88 -4.92
C GLY A 146 0.98 -7.39 -4.82
N LYS A 147 0.84 -8.13 -5.94
CA LYS A 147 1.12 -9.58 -5.98
C LYS A 147 2.62 -9.87 -5.79
N ILE A 148 3.50 -9.07 -6.42
CA ILE A 148 4.96 -9.19 -6.27
C ILE A 148 5.37 -8.94 -4.81
N VAL A 149 4.82 -7.90 -4.19
CA VAL A 149 5.05 -7.56 -2.78
C VAL A 149 4.53 -8.65 -1.86
N ALA A 150 3.34 -9.22 -2.14
CA ALA A 150 2.79 -10.34 -1.37
C ALA A 150 3.69 -11.57 -1.38
N ALA A 151 4.24 -11.92 -2.56
CA ALA A 151 5.22 -13.00 -2.68
C ALA A 151 6.51 -12.69 -1.90
N HIS A 152 7.01 -11.45 -1.95
CA HIS A 152 8.20 -11.03 -1.21
C HIS A 152 7.97 -11.09 0.31
N ILE A 153 6.81 -10.66 0.79
CA ILE A 153 6.42 -10.78 2.21
C ILE A 153 6.31 -12.24 2.62
N CYS A 154 5.69 -13.10 1.81
CA CYS A 154 5.59 -14.53 2.07
C CYS A 154 6.97 -15.18 2.22
N ASP A 155 7.89 -14.92 1.28
CA ASP A 155 9.26 -15.45 1.34
C ASP A 155 9.96 -15.02 2.64
N ARG A 156 9.78 -13.76 3.04
CA ARG A 156 10.38 -13.23 4.27
C ARG A 156 9.77 -13.84 5.53
N LEU A 157 8.46 -14.01 5.58
CA LEU A 157 7.78 -14.71 6.67
C LEU A 157 8.26 -16.18 6.77
N CYS A 158 8.45 -16.86 5.64
CA CYS A 158 9.03 -18.20 5.62
C CYS A 158 10.46 -18.27 6.18
N GLN A 159 11.26 -17.23 5.96
CA GLN A 159 12.64 -17.16 6.50
C GLN A 159 12.66 -16.95 8.01
N ILE A 160 11.73 -16.15 8.53
CA ILE A 160 11.65 -15.81 9.96
C ILE A 160 10.94 -16.92 10.75
N ASP A 161 9.92 -17.53 10.16
CA ASP A 161 9.04 -18.54 10.76
C ASP A 161 8.85 -19.73 9.82
N ALA A 162 9.90 -20.51 9.68
CA ALA A 162 9.94 -21.66 8.78
C ALA A 162 8.86 -22.73 9.11
N ALA A 163 8.46 -22.84 10.36
CA ALA A 163 7.44 -23.80 10.78
C ALA A 163 6.06 -23.54 10.15
N ASN A 164 5.72 -22.27 9.89
CA ASN A 164 4.47 -21.86 9.30
C ASN A 164 4.57 -21.52 7.79
N CYS A 165 5.71 -21.83 7.13
CA CYS A 165 5.95 -21.45 5.74
C CYS A 165 4.88 -21.96 4.77
N ASN A 166 4.42 -23.21 4.89
CA ASN A 166 3.37 -23.76 4.04
C ASN A 166 2.06 -22.99 4.21
N TYR A 167 1.72 -22.60 5.44
CA TYR A 167 0.55 -21.77 5.72
C TYR A 167 0.60 -20.41 5.01
N TYR A 168 1.75 -19.74 5.04
CA TYR A 168 1.95 -18.48 4.32
C TYR A 168 1.84 -18.64 2.80
N LYS A 169 2.39 -19.73 2.25
CA LYS A 169 2.30 -20.05 0.82
C LYS A 169 0.87 -20.33 0.37
N ASP A 170 0.09 -21.03 1.18
CA ASP A 170 -1.33 -21.30 0.89
C ASP A 170 -2.15 -20.00 0.89
N ASN A 171 -1.90 -19.10 1.85
CA ASN A 171 -2.52 -17.78 1.89
C ASN A 171 -2.12 -16.92 0.67
N LEU A 172 -0.83 -16.93 0.29
CA LEU A 172 -0.36 -16.26 -0.93
C LEU A 172 -1.06 -16.78 -2.19
N ASN A 173 -1.20 -18.10 -2.33
CA ASN A 173 -1.91 -18.72 -3.45
C ASN A 173 -3.37 -18.28 -3.49
N GLY A 174 -4.06 -18.25 -2.35
CA GLY A 174 -5.43 -17.78 -2.23
C GLY A 174 -5.56 -16.29 -2.60
N PHE A 175 -4.67 -15.44 -2.09
CA PHE A 175 -4.63 -14.01 -2.41
C PHE A 175 -4.39 -13.79 -3.91
N THR A 176 -3.39 -14.45 -4.48
CA THR A 176 -3.04 -14.32 -5.90
C THR A 176 -4.21 -14.69 -6.82
N LYS A 177 -4.91 -15.79 -6.53
CA LYS A 177 -6.09 -16.20 -7.31
C LYS A 177 -7.21 -15.15 -7.27
N ARG A 178 -7.50 -14.57 -6.10
CA ARG A 178 -8.50 -13.50 -5.98
C ARG A 178 -8.07 -12.25 -6.73
N MET A 179 -6.79 -11.87 -6.64
CA MET A 179 -6.22 -10.71 -7.35
C MET A 179 -6.33 -10.89 -8.87
N ASP A 180 -6.06 -12.10 -9.42
CA ASP A 180 -6.14 -12.36 -10.85
C ASP A 180 -7.58 -12.23 -11.38
N LEU A 181 -8.55 -12.75 -10.64
CA LEU A 181 -9.96 -12.60 -10.96
C LEU A 181 -10.38 -11.13 -10.96
N LYS A 182 -10.02 -10.40 -9.91
CA LYS A 182 -10.35 -8.99 -9.74
C LYS A 182 -9.64 -8.10 -10.77
N LEU A 183 -8.39 -8.36 -11.07
CA LEU A 183 -7.67 -7.63 -12.11
C LEU A 183 -8.38 -7.74 -13.48
N SER A 184 -8.82 -8.94 -13.84
CA SER A 184 -9.60 -9.14 -15.08
C SER A 184 -10.93 -8.38 -15.06
N GLU A 185 -11.61 -8.33 -13.91
CA GLU A 185 -12.84 -7.55 -13.73
C GLU A 185 -12.58 -6.05 -13.89
N TRP A 186 -11.59 -5.51 -13.16
CA TRP A 186 -11.23 -4.08 -13.23
C TRP A 186 -10.80 -3.65 -14.64
N GLN A 187 -10.03 -4.48 -15.34
CA GLN A 187 -9.63 -4.20 -16.73
C GLN A 187 -10.84 -4.08 -17.65
N LYS A 188 -11.80 -5.03 -17.56
CA LYS A 188 -13.05 -4.97 -18.34
C LYS A 188 -13.89 -3.74 -18.02
N MET A 189 -13.95 -3.34 -16.72
CA MET A 189 -14.70 -2.15 -16.30
C MET A 189 -14.11 -0.86 -16.86
N LEU A 190 -12.77 -0.77 -16.96
CA LEU A 190 -12.05 0.43 -17.42
C LEU A 190 -11.74 0.43 -18.92
N GLU A 191 -11.86 -0.71 -19.61
CA GLU A 191 -11.63 -0.81 -21.07
C GLU A 191 -12.39 0.24 -21.89
N PRO A 192 -13.69 0.54 -21.64
CA PRO A 192 -14.42 1.58 -22.37
C PRO A 192 -13.85 2.99 -22.21
N PHE A 193 -12.99 3.20 -21.21
CA PHE A 193 -12.37 4.48 -20.87
C PHE A 193 -10.88 4.52 -21.21
N SER A 194 -10.38 3.53 -21.96
CA SER A 194 -8.99 3.45 -22.39
C SER A 194 -8.57 4.74 -23.11
N GLY A 195 -7.39 5.28 -22.78
CA GLY A 195 -6.85 6.52 -23.33
C GLY A 195 -7.51 7.80 -22.80
N THR A 196 -8.48 7.70 -21.86
CA THR A 196 -9.12 8.89 -21.28
C THR A 196 -8.08 9.80 -20.63
N LYS A 197 -8.07 11.07 -21.07
CA LYS A 197 -7.23 12.11 -20.50
C LYS A 197 -7.74 12.55 -19.13
N ILE A 198 -6.85 12.57 -18.16
CA ILE A 198 -7.12 12.98 -16.78
C ILE A 198 -6.06 13.95 -16.29
N VAL A 199 -6.38 14.72 -15.25
CA VAL A 199 -5.44 15.53 -14.49
C VAL A 199 -5.35 14.95 -13.09
N THR A 200 -4.15 14.94 -12.49
CA THR A 200 -3.95 14.51 -11.09
C THR A 200 -3.43 15.66 -10.24
N TYR A 201 -3.51 15.55 -8.92
CA TYR A 201 -2.91 16.58 -8.07
C TYR A 201 -1.39 16.44 -8.06
N HIS A 202 -0.90 15.29 -7.68
CA HIS A 202 0.50 14.90 -7.59
C HIS A 202 0.81 13.72 -8.50
N LYS A 203 2.09 13.39 -8.70
CA LYS A 203 2.56 12.21 -9.46
C LYS A 203 2.37 10.88 -8.72
N THR A 204 1.19 10.69 -8.15
CA THR A 204 0.86 9.47 -7.39
C THR A 204 0.44 8.32 -8.28
N PHE A 205 -0.19 8.60 -9.41
CA PHE A 205 -0.95 7.60 -10.18
C PHE A 205 -0.26 6.97 -11.42
N PRO A 206 1.03 7.18 -11.75
CA PRO A 206 1.64 6.64 -12.97
C PRO A 206 1.52 5.12 -13.13
N TYR A 207 1.65 4.35 -12.04
CA TYR A 207 1.47 2.90 -12.08
C TYR A 207 0.03 2.49 -12.39
N PHE A 208 -0.95 3.15 -11.74
CA PHE A 208 -2.37 2.89 -11.96
C PHE A 208 -2.78 3.21 -13.40
N VAL A 209 -2.43 4.40 -13.89
CA VAL A 209 -2.81 4.83 -15.25
C VAL A 209 -2.15 3.97 -16.32
N LYS A 210 -0.91 3.53 -16.08
CA LYS A 210 -0.24 2.56 -16.96
C LYS A 210 -0.95 1.21 -16.98
N ARG A 211 -1.40 0.72 -15.82
CA ARG A 211 -2.10 -0.57 -15.70
C ARG A 211 -3.43 -0.57 -16.43
N PHE A 212 -4.18 0.51 -16.33
CA PHE A 212 -5.54 0.61 -16.84
C PHE A 212 -5.67 1.47 -18.11
N ASN A 213 -4.53 1.81 -18.73
CA ASN A 213 -4.45 2.58 -19.97
C ASN A 213 -5.23 3.90 -19.92
N LEU A 214 -5.08 4.67 -18.83
CA LEU A 214 -5.52 6.06 -18.76
C LEU A 214 -4.34 6.97 -19.14
N ASN A 215 -4.60 8.25 -19.36
CA ASN A 215 -3.59 9.22 -19.80
C ASN A 215 -3.57 10.45 -18.89
N VAL A 216 -2.55 10.60 -18.03
CA VAL A 216 -2.32 11.82 -17.25
C VAL A 216 -1.70 12.87 -18.19
N VAL A 217 -2.43 13.94 -18.44
CA VAL A 217 -2.01 15.05 -19.32
C VAL A 217 -1.48 16.26 -18.57
N GLY A 218 -1.58 16.26 -17.24
CA GLY A 218 -1.03 17.30 -16.37
C GLY A 218 -1.26 17.03 -14.89
N GLU A 219 -0.45 17.67 -14.07
CA GLU A 219 -0.57 17.67 -12.62
C GLU A 219 -0.87 19.08 -12.11
N LEU A 220 -1.70 19.21 -11.07
CA LEU A 220 -1.98 20.50 -10.42
C LEU A 220 -0.74 21.02 -9.70
N GLU A 221 0.04 20.14 -9.11
CA GLU A 221 1.34 20.43 -8.51
C GLU A 221 2.39 20.47 -9.62
N PRO A 222 3.06 21.63 -9.86
CA PRO A 222 3.99 21.77 -11.00
C PRO A 222 5.25 20.91 -10.86
N LYS A 223 5.63 20.63 -9.63
CA LYS A 223 6.73 19.74 -9.22
C LYS A 223 6.38 19.14 -7.86
N PRO A 224 6.81 17.90 -7.54
CA PRO A 224 6.55 17.28 -6.26
C PRO A 224 6.92 18.20 -5.08
N GLY A 225 5.97 18.40 -4.14
CA GLY A 225 6.18 19.25 -2.96
C GLY A 225 6.11 20.76 -3.21
N ILE A 226 5.87 21.23 -4.44
CA ILE A 226 5.81 22.67 -4.77
C ILE A 226 4.36 23.07 -5.04
N PRO A 227 3.75 23.95 -4.20
CA PRO A 227 2.39 24.41 -4.41
C PRO A 227 2.18 25.07 -5.78
N PRO A 228 1.01 24.90 -6.41
CA PRO A 228 0.72 25.46 -7.72
C PRO A 228 0.64 26.99 -7.71
N SER A 229 1.29 27.63 -8.70
CA SER A 229 1.13 29.07 -8.93
C SER A 229 -0.16 29.38 -9.71
N PRO A 230 -0.73 30.60 -9.61
CA PRO A 230 -1.89 30.99 -10.41
C PRO A 230 -1.68 30.82 -11.93
N THR A 231 -0.48 31.12 -12.41
CA THR A 231 -0.11 30.97 -13.82
C THR A 231 -0.15 29.48 -14.23
N HIS A 232 0.42 28.59 -13.41
CA HIS A 232 0.38 27.14 -13.68
C HIS A 232 -1.08 26.63 -13.72
N ILE A 233 -1.91 27.01 -12.76
CA ILE A 233 -3.32 26.60 -12.71
C ILE A 233 -4.09 27.11 -13.95
N ASN A 234 -3.86 28.35 -14.39
CA ASN A 234 -4.45 28.85 -15.62
C ASN A 234 -4.03 28.03 -16.86
N ASN A 235 -2.77 27.64 -16.96
CA ASN A 235 -2.28 26.78 -18.04
C ASN A 235 -2.97 25.41 -18.03
N ILE A 236 -3.12 24.80 -16.84
CA ILE A 236 -3.85 23.53 -16.66
C ILE A 236 -5.30 23.68 -17.11
N ILE A 237 -6.00 24.76 -16.70
CA ILE A 237 -7.39 25.01 -17.11
C ILE A 237 -7.50 25.13 -18.63
N GLN A 238 -6.62 25.87 -19.29
CA GLN A 238 -6.64 26.00 -20.75
C GLN A 238 -6.37 24.66 -21.44
N MET A 239 -5.40 23.91 -20.98
CA MET A 239 -5.09 22.57 -21.50
C MET A 239 -6.29 21.62 -21.32
N MET A 240 -6.92 21.60 -20.14
CA MET A 240 -8.10 20.78 -19.88
C MET A 240 -9.28 21.12 -20.79
N LYS A 241 -9.52 22.41 -21.05
CA LYS A 241 -10.56 22.86 -22.00
C LYS A 241 -10.26 22.40 -23.42
N ASN A 242 -9.02 22.58 -23.90
CA ASN A 242 -8.61 22.20 -25.25
C ASN A 242 -8.66 20.68 -25.46
N ASP A 243 -8.27 19.92 -24.47
CA ASP A 243 -8.19 18.46 -24.50
C ASP A 243 -9.48 17.75 -24.07
N GLY A 244 -10.48 18.50 -23.61
CA GLY A 244 -11.76 17.95 -23.16
C GLY A 244 -11.66 17.10 -21.90
N VAL A 245 -10.69 17.39 -21.01
CA VAL A 245 -10.47 16.64 -19.77
C VAL A 245 -11.65 16.82 -18.81
N LYS A 246 -12.22 15.70 -18.32
CA LYS A 246 -13.42 15.68 -17.48
C LYS A 246 -13.20 15.13 -16.07
N LEU A 247 -11.97 14.74 -15.74
CA LEU A 247 -11.66 14.14 -14.45
C LEU A 247 -10.37 14.71 -13.86
N VAL A 248 -10.47 15.16 -12.62
CA VAL A 248 -9.34 15.53 -11.78
C VAL A 248 -9.28 14.54 -10.61
N ILE A 249 -8.16 13.86 -10.44
CA ILE A 249 -7.93 12.90 -9.36
C ILE A 249 -7.01 13.53 -8.33
N ILE A 250 -7.39 13.41 -7.05
CA ILE A 250 -6.60 13.90 -5.92
C ILE A 250 -6.49 12.81 -4.85
N GLU A 251 -5.46 12.90 -4.00
CA GLU A 251 -5.36 12.11 -2.78
C GLU A 251 -6.27 12.71 -1.68
N PRO A 252 -6.81 11.88 -0.75
CA PRO A 252 -7.76 12.35 0.27
C PRO A 252 -7.21 13.43 1.23
N PHE A 253 -5.89 13.45 1.42
CA PHE A 253 -5.22 14.43 2.31
C PHE A 253 -4.88 15.76 1.62
N ARG A 254 -5.08 15.87 0.30
CA ARG A 254 -4.87 17.12 -0.44
C ARG A 254 -6.02 18.10 -0.17
N GLU A 255 -5.68 19.41 -0.14
CA GLU A 255 -6.69 20.44 -0.07
C GLU A 255 -7.58 20.44 -1.33
N ARG A 256 -8.85 20.74 -1.19
CA ARG A 256 -9.84 20.64 -2.26
C ARG A 256 -10.06 21.94 -3.04
N LYS A 257 -9.66 23.08 -2.47
CA LYS A 257 -9.98 24.41 -3.03
C LYS A 257 -9.46 24.59 -4.46
N THR A 258 -8.19 24.26 -4.70
CA THR A 258 -7.58 24.39 -6.04
C THR A 258 -8.16 23.40 -7.04
N PRO A 259 -8.30 22.08 -6.76
CA PRO A 259 -8.97 21.15 -7.65
C PRO A 259 -10.42 21.54 -7.97
N GLU A 260 -11.19 21.97 -6.99
CA GLU A 260 -12.59 22.39 -7.18
C GLU A 260 -12.69 23.68 -8.01
N PHE A 261 -11.77 24.62 -7.83
CA PHE A 261 -11.68 25.80 -8.69
C PHE A 261 -11.41 25.39 -10.15
N VAL A 262 -10.41 24.52 -10.41
CA VAL A 262 -10.11 24.02 -11.76
C VAL A 262 -11.34 23.32 -12.35
N ALA A 263 -12.00 22.47 -11.58
CA ALA A 263 -13.21 21.77 -12.01
C ALA A 263 -14.35 22.74 -12.37
N SER A 264 -14.56 23.80 -11.57
CA SER A 264 -15.58 24.84 -11.86
C SER A 264 -15.33 25.57 -13.18
N GLN A 265 -14.06 25.73 -13.58
CA GLN A 265 -13.66 26.40 -14.82
C GLN A 265 -13.71 25.49 -16.07
N THR A 266 -13.70 24.17 -15.88
CA THR A 266 -13.54 23.19 -16.97
C THR A 266 -14.75 22.27 -17.13
N GLY A 267 -15.68 22.26 -16.17
CA GLY A 267 -16.77 21.28 -16.10
C GLY A 267 -16.30 19.86 -15.77
N ALA A 268 -15.07 19.71 -15.25
CA ALA A 268 -14.55 18.43 -14.79
C ALA A 268 -15.12 18.05 -13.42
N LYS A 269 -14.99 16.78 -13.06
CA LYS A 269 -15.29 16.26 -11.72
C LYS A 269 -14.00 16.07 -10.94
N VAL A 270 -14.04 16.40 -9.65
CA VAL A 270 -12.96 16.10 -8.69
C VAL A 270 -13.30 14.82 -7.95
N VAL A 271 -12.42 13.84 -8.00
CA VAL A 271 -12.56 12.58 -7.25
C VAL A 271 -11.34 12.39 -6.37
N ALA A 272 -11.59 12.15 -5.07
CA ALA A 272 -10.55 11.81 -4.12
C ALA A 272 -10.43 10.29 -4.03
N PHE A 273 -9.25 9.75 -4.36
CA PHE A 273 -8.97 8.33 -4.27
C PHE A 273 -8.11 8.00 -3.06
N PRO A 274 -8.53 7.05 -2.23
CA PRO A 274 -7.64 6.49 -1.23
C PRO A 274 -6.46 5.81 -1.93
N ILE A 275 -5.25 6.12 -1.49
CA ILE A 275 -4.03 5.54 -2.05
C ILE A 275 -3.49 4.39 -1.19
N MET A 276 -4.11 4.17 -0.03
CA MET A 276 -3.76 3.14 0.94
C MET A 276 -5.02 2.45 1.46
N ALA A 277 -4.91 1.16 1.78
CA ALA A 277 -6.00 0.38 2.38
C ALA A 277 -6.47 1.00 3.71
N GLY A 278 -7.78 1.12 3.91
CA GLY A 278 -8.39 1.78 5.06
C GLY A 278 -8.54 3.30 4.93
N GLY A 279 -8.18 3.88 3.77
CA GLY A 279 -8.34 5.32 3.52
C GLY A 279 -9.79 5.79 3.37
N GLN A 280 -10.71 4.84 3.14
CA GLN A 280 -12.16 5.02 3.13
C GLN A 280 -12.82 3.80 3.77
N LYS A 281 -14.09 3.93 4.16
CA LYS A 281 -14.84 2.88 4.87
C LYS A 281 -14.92 1.54 4.13
N GLU A 282 -14.84 1.56 2.81
CA GLU A 282 -15.03 0.37 1.95
C GLU A 282 -13.70 -0.10 1.36
N THR A 283 -12.57 0.27 1.97
CA THR A 283 -11.21 -0.02 1.47
C THR A 283 -10.34 -0.68 2.52
N GLU A 284 -10.91 -1.55 3.35
CA GLU A 284 -10.25 -2.14 4.52
C GLU A 284 -9.05 -3.02 4.16
N ASP A 285 -9.06 -3.63 2.97
CA ASP A 285 -7.98 -4.45 2.45
C ASP A 285 -7.48 -3.97 1.07
N TYR A 286 -6.44 -4.62 0.56
CA TYR A 286 -5.79 -4.22 -0.69
C TYR A 286 -6.66 -4.45 -1.93
N ILE A 287 -7.53 -5.46 -1.95
CA ILE A 287 -8.45 -5.75 -3.05
C ILE A 287 -9.59 -4.73 -3.06
N SER A 288 -10.19 -4.49 -1.90
CA SER A 288 -11.29 -3.54 -1.75
C SER A 288 -10.87 -2.10 -2.06
N LEU A 289 -9.59 -1.73 -1.84
CA LEU A 289 -9.03 -0.46 -2.29
C LEU A 289 -9.20 -0.26 -3.81
N PHE A 290 -8.87 -1.29 -4.61
CA PHE A 290 -9.03 -1.22 -6.06
C PHE A 290 -10.49 -1.33 -6.51
N ASP A 291 -11.31 -2.17 -5.85
CA ASP A 291 -12.74 -2.23 -6.10
C ASP A 291 -13.37 -0.83 -5.97
N TYR A 292 -13.07 -0.13 -4.87
CA TYR A 292 -13.53 1.23 -4.64
C TYR A 292 -13.02 2.19 -5.72
N THR A 293 -11.70 2.23 -5.96
CA THR A 293 -11.06 3.18 -6.87
C THR A 293 -11.58 3.02 -8.31
N VAL A 294 -11.67 1.79 -8.81
CA VAL A 294 -12.18 1.49 -10.16
C VAL A 294 -13.64 1.91 -10.30
N ASN A 295 -14.48 1.58 -9.29
CA ASN A 295 -15.90 1.98 -9.29
C ASN A 295 -16.07 3.50 -9.30
N GLN A 296 -15.25 4.25 -8.56
CA GLN A 296 -15.29 5.71 -8.54
C GLN A 296 -14.93 6.31 -9.90
N ILE A 297 -13.89 5.79 -10.57
CA ILE A 297 -13.52 6.25 -11.94
C ILE A 297 -14.66 5.98 -12.92
N VAL A 298 -15.16 4.75 -12.95
CA VAL A 298 -16.26 4.36 -13.85
C VAL A 298 -17.49 5.23 -13.61
N SER A 299 -17.85 5.48 -12.34
CA SER A 299 -18.97 6.36 -12.00
C SER A 299 -18.74 7.80 -12.43
N ALA A 300 -17.53 8.34 -12.24
CA ALA A 300 -17.20 9.71 -12.61
C ALA A 300 -17.25 9.91 -14.15
N LEU A 301 -16.78 8.91 -14.91
CA LEU A 301 -16.71 8.99 -16.38
C LEU A 301 -18.01 8.61 -17.09
N LYS A 302 -18.88 7.79 -16.49
CA LYS A 302 -20.20 7.44 -17.04
C LYS A 302 -21.24 8.55 -16.93
N THR A 303 -21.18 9.36 -15.88
CA THR A 303 -22.14 10.44 -15.69
C THR A 303 -21.85 11.57 -16.71
N LYS A 304 -22.76 11.79 -17.66
CA LYS A 304 -22.72 12.98 -18.51
C LYS A 304 -22.68 14.24 -17.63
N PRO A 305 -21.97 15.30 -18.04
CA PRO A 305 -21.90 16.55 -17.32
C PRO A 305 -23.29 17.20 -17.18
#